data_8bbcb93b91d3871ed0c7e63f3643ee04
#
_entry.id   8bbcb93b91d3871ed0c7e63f3643ee04
#
_cell.length_a   1.000
_cell.length_b   1.000
_cell.length_c   1.000
_cell.angle_alpha   90.00
_cell.angle_beta   90.00
_cell.angle_gamma   90.00
#
_symmetry.space_group_name_H-M   'P 1'
#
loop_
_entity.id
_entity.type
_entity.pdbx_description
1 polymer ?
#
loop_
_entity_poly.entity_id
_entity_poly.type
_entity_poly.pdbx_seq_one_letter_code
_entity_poly.pdbx_strand_id
1 'polypeptide(L)' 'DLIKSFIQMNYENVLGPGIFLMLCNGFPYPLMTPLLEEIVDNAPESFKNHDLIKEYIEAARANLERLNAER' A
#
# COMPACT_ATOMS: atom_id res chain seq x y z
N ASP A 1 -5.36 14.73 2.12
CA ASP A 1 -5.77 13.97 0.93
C ASP A 1 -7.02 13.14 1.24
N LEU A 2 -8.07 13.32 0.41
CA LEU A 2 -9.35 12.64 0.63
C LEU A 2 -9.23 11.12 0.52
N ILE A 3 -8.41 10.64 -0.40
CA ILE A 3 -8.22 9.20 -0.60
C ILE A 3 -7.52 8.59 0.61
N LYS A 4 -6.48 9.24 1.10
CA LYS A 4 -5.78 8.77 2.29
C LYS A 4 -6.72 8.73 3.48
N SER A 5 -7.49 9.80 3.70
CA SER A 5 -8.45 9.86 4.80
C SER A 5 -9.51 8.77 4.69
N PHE A 6 -10.01 8.52 3.49
CA PHE A 6 -11.01 7.47 3.26
C PHE A 6 -10.45 6.10 3.65
N ILE A 7 -9.23 5.78 3.20
CA ILE A 7 -8.62 4.50 3.53
C ILE A 7 -8.38 4.38 5.04
N GLN A 8 -7.89 5.45 5.67
CA GLN A 8 -7.62 5.44 7.10
C GLN A 8 -8.89 5.22 7.92
N MET A 9 -10.03 5.75 7.47
CA MET A 9 -11.30 5.55 8.14
C MET A 9 -11.89 4.15 7.92
N ASN A 10 -11.39 3.41 6.95
CA ASN A 10 -11.95 2.13 6.55
C ASN A 10 -10.93 0.98 6.61
N TYR A 11 -9.87 1.12 7.39
CA TYR A 11 -8.83 0.09 7.50
C TYR A 11 -9.37 -1.30 7.81
N GLU A 12 -10.37 -1.36 8.67
CA GLU A 12 -10.85 -2.64 9.19
C GLU A 12 -12.05 -3.21 8.44
N ASN A 13 -12.47 -2.55 7.35
CA ASN A 13 -13.52 -3.08 6.49
C ASN A 13 -13.00 -3.24 5.07
N VAL A 14 -13.80 -3.90 4.22
CA VAL A 14 -13.35 -4.23 2.86
C VAL A 14 -13.09 -3.02 1.97
N LEU A 15 -13.65 -1.86 2.31
CA LEU A 15 -13.49 -0.67 1.49
C LEU A 15 -12.08 -0.11 1.53
N GLY A 16 -11.42 -0.13 2.71
CA GLY A 16 -10.06 0.35 2.85
C GLY A 16 -9.06 -0.42 1.99
N PRO A 17 -8.95 -1.74 2.20
CA PRO A 17 -8.08 -2.57 1.37
C PRO A 17 -8.44 -2.51 -0.11
N GLY A 18 -9.73 -2.50 -0.45
CA GLY A 18 -10.18 -2.43 -1.83
C GLY A 18 -9.73 -1.18 -2.54
N ILE A 19 -9.91 -0.02 -1.92
CA ILE A 19 -9.48 1.26 -2.49
C ILE A 19 -7.97 1.34 -2.57
N PHE A 20 -7.26 0.85 -1.55
CA PHE A 20 -5.80 0.81 -1.55
C PHE A 20 -5.29 0.02 -2.76
N LEU A 21 -5.86 -1.17 -3.00
CA LEU A 21 -5.46 -2.00 -4.13
C LEU A 21 -5.81 -1.37 -5.47
N MET A 22 -6.92 -0.64 -5.55
CA MET A 22 -7.27 0.10 -6.76
C MET A 22 -6.23 1.16 -7.08
N LEU A 23 -5.75 1.88 -6.07
CA LEU A 23 -4.68 2.85 -6.27
C LEU A 23 -3.41 2.17 -6.77
N CYS A 24 -3.10 1.01 -6.20
CA CYS A 24 -1.90 0.26 -6.58
C CYS A 24 -1.97 -0.24 -8.01
N ASN A 25 -3.16 -0.59 -8.49
CA ASN A 25 -3.35 -1.04 -9.87
C ASN A 25 -3.11 0.06 -10.90
N GLY A 26 -3.07 1.31 -10.48
CA GLY A 26 -2.74 2.41 -11.37
C GLY A 26 -1.27 2.51 -11.73
N PHE A 27 -0.41 1.75 -11.06
CA PHE A 27 1.02 1.76 -11.33
C PHE A 27 1.39 0.64 -12.30
N PRO A 28 2.41 0.85 -13.16
CA PRO A 28 2.85 -0.19 -14.11
C PRO A 28 3.50 -1.40 -13.44
N TYR A 29 3.94 -1.26 -12.20
CA TYR A 29 4.53 -2.34 -11.40
C TYR A 29 4.38 -1.97 -9.93
N PRO A 30 4.54 -2.92 -9.00
CA PRO A 30 4.43 -2.62 -7.57
C PRO A 30 5.40 -1.51 -7.15
N LEU A 31 4.85 -0.45 -6.56
CA LEU A 31 5.59 0.74 -6.24
C LEU A 31 5.10 1.31 -4.91
N MET A 32 6.04 1.74 -4.06
CA MET A 32 5.70 2.36 -2.78
C MET A 32 5.97 3.86 -2.87
N THR A 33 4.91 4.66 -2.84
CA THR A 33 5.01 6.12 -2.84
C THR A 33 4.93 6.65 -1.41
N PRO A 34 5.33 7.91 -1.15
CA PRO A 34 5.17 8.50 0.19
C PRO A 34 3.74 8.42 0.71
N LEU A 35 2.74 8.61 -0.16
CA LEU A 35 1.34 8.49 0.23
C LEU A 35 1.00 7.08 0.71
N LEU A 36 1.42 6.07 -0.05
CA LEU A 36 1.16 4.67 0.30
C LEU A 36 1.91 4.28 1.58
N GLU A 37 3.14 4.74 1.75
CA GLU A 37 3.90 4.48 2.98
C GLU A 37 3.20 5.06 4.20
N GLU A 38 2.68 6.28 4.09
CA GLU A 38 1.97 6.90 5.20
C GLU A 38 0.72 6.11 5.56
N ILE A 39 -0.03 5.64 4.57
CA ILE A 39 -1.22 4.83 4.80
C ILE A 39 -0.84 3.54 5.52
N VAL A 40 0.19 2.87 5.07
CA VAL A 40 0.63 1.59 5.65
C VAL A 40 1.20 1.78 7.06
N ASP A 41 1.98 2.83 7.26
CA ASP A 41 2.61 3.08 8.57
C ASP A 41 1.58 3.34 9.67
N ASN A 42 0.45 3.93 9.32
CA ASN A 42 -0.61 4.21 10.27
C ASN A 42 -1.66 3.10 10.35
N ALA A 43 -1.51 2.04 9.55
CA ALA A 43 -2.50 0.98 9.46
C ALA A 43 -2.41 -0.01 10.63
N PRO A 44 -3.56 -0.58 11.06
CA PRO A 44 -3.53 -1.65 12.05
C PRO A 44 -3.00 -2.95 11.43
N GLU A 45 -2.67 -3.91 12.31
CA GLU A 45 -2.16 -5.21 11.87
C GLU A 45 -3.11 -5.93 10.92
N SER A 46 -4.42 -5.81 11.15
CA SER A 46 -5.41 -6.46 10.29
C SER A 46 -5.31 -6.00 8.84
N PHE A 47 -5.02 -4.72 8.62
CA PHE A 47 -4.83 -4.19 7.28
C PHE A 47 -3.51 -4.68 6.68
N LYS A 48 -2.42 -4.60 7.44
CA LYS A 48 -1.10 -5.00 6.96
C LYS A 48 -1.01 -6.49 6.68
N ASN A 49 -1.76 -7.31 7.40
CA ASN A 49 -1.75 -8.76 7.25
C ASN A 49 -2.75 -9.27 6.21
N HIS A 50 -3.50 -8.38 5.58
CA HIS A 50 -4.37 -8.76 4.46
C HIS A 50 -3.49 -9.34 3.35
N ASP A 51 -3.85 -10.52 2.85
CA ASP A 51 -2.99 -11.28 1.93
C ASP A 51 -2.54 -10.45 0.72
N LEU A 52 -3.46 -9.78 0.07
CA LEU A 52 -3.15 -9.01 -1.13
C LEU A 52 -2.33 -7.76 -0.81
N ILE A 53 -2.61 -7.11 0.30
CA ILE A 53 -1.88 -5.91 0.71
C ILE A 53 -0.47 -6.27 1.13
N LYS A 54 -0.31 -7.33 1.90
CA LYS A 54 1.01 -7.81 2.31
C LYS A 54 1.86 -8.17 1.10
N GLU A 55 1.28 -8.90 0.15
CA GLU A 55 1.97 -9.27 -1.09
C GLU A 55 2.42 -8.05 -1.86
N TYR A 56 1.55 -7.05 -1.99
CA TYR A 56 1.90 -5.82 -2.69
C TYR A 56 3.04 -5.08 -1.99
N ILE A 57 2.96 -4.94 -0.67
CA ILE A 57 3.98 -4.24 0.10
C ILE A 57 5.33 -4.91 -0.07
N GLU A 58 5.39 -6.23 0.02
CA GLU A 58 6.63 -6.99 -0.14
C GLU A 58 7.21 -6.80 -1.54
N ALA A 59 6.38 -6.88 -2.56
CA ALA A 59 6.82 -6.68 -3.94
C ALA A 59 7.32 -5.26 -4.18
N ALA A 60 6.62 -4.26 -3.64
CA ALA A 60 7.01 -2.87 -3.80
C ALA A 60 8.35 -2.57 -3.12
N ARG A 61 8.56 -3.12 -1.92
CA ARG A 61 9.82 -2.94 -1.20
C ARG A 61 10.98 -3.62 -1.92
N ALA A 62 10.76 -4.80 -2.47
CA ALA A 62 11.78 -5.50 -3.24
C ALA A 62 12.17 -4.68 -4.49
N ASN A 63 11.20 -4.09 -5.17
CA ASN A 63 11.46 -3.23 -6.31
C ASN A 63 12.25 -1.98 -5.92
N LEU A 64 11.91 -1.39 -4.79
CA LEU A 64 12.62 -0.21 -4.30
C LEU A 64 14.09 -0.52 -4.00
N GLU A 65 14.34 -1.64 -3.33
CA GLU A 65 15.71 -2.07 -3.04
C GLU A 65 16.50 -2.30 -4.31
N ARG A 66 15.89 -2.95 -5.30
CA ARG A 66 16.55 -3.19 -6.58
C ARG A 66 16.90 -1.88 -7.28
N LEU A 67 15.98 -0.93 -7.30
CA LEU A 67 16.23 0.38 -7.92
C LEU A 67 17.34 1.13 -7.20
N ASN A 68 17.39 1.06 -5.88
CA ASN A 68 18.45 1.68 -5.11
C ASN A 68 19.81 1.00 -5.35
N ALA A 69 19.81 -0.31 -5.52
CA ALA A 69 21.04 -1.06 -5.75
C ALA A 69 21.64 -0.77 -7.13
N GLU A 70 20.83 -0.36 -8.09
CA GLU A 70 21.27 -0.02 -9.44
C GLU A 70 21.88 1.38 -9.54
N ARG A 71 21.81 2.16 -8.50
CA ARG A 71 22.45 3.47 -8.45
C ARG A 71 23.90 3.35 -7.96
#